data_5409a9fc55b56ce9a5b1ca08746b5ee3
#
_entry.id   5409a9fc55b56ce9a5b1ca08746b5ee3
#
_cell.length_a   1.000
_cell.length_b   1.000
_cell.length_c   1.000
_cell.angle_alpha   90.00
_cell.angle_beta   90.00
_cell.angle_gamma   90.00
#
_symmetry.space_group_name_H-M   'P 1'
#
loop_
_entity.id
_entity.type
_entity.pdbx_description
1 polymer ?
#
loop_
_entity_poly.entity_id
_entity_poly.type
_entity_poly.pdbx_seq_one_letter_code
_entity_poly.pdbx_strand_id
1 'polypeptide(L)'
;MTTFQTPGPITAFVEIGSGDINVTASDRVDSVVTIRARDAAKEVDIQAAANATVDIIGGVLTVKTVKAWKRLTGPSQKDGSVIVDLELPSTSSLSAHTGMGLVHCEGELSATDVKTGLGDVRLDHVGALTARSGLGNVVVATADDVTVSTGSGFVRLGSVLGTATVKNSSGNIDVAQCDRDINVRTASGDITIGRALGSVVTRSASGQTTIAEVSSGSVNARTSVGAIHIGVRDGAAAWLDVASKYGTVRNG
;
A
#
# COMPACT_ATOMS: atom_id res chain seq x y z
N MET A 1 19.81 -17.98 6.02
CA MET A 1 19.44 -18.02 4.61
C MET A 1 18.91 -19.39 4.28
N THR A 2 17.72 -19.47 3.71
CA THR A 2 17.04 -20.72 3.33
C THR A 2 16.57 -20.58 1.89
N THR A 3 16.82 -21.59 1.06
CA THR A 3 16.47 -21.59 -0.36
C THR A 3 15.50 -22.74 -0.64
N PHE A 4 14.45 -22.46 -1.39
CA PHE A 4 13.43 -23.41 -1.82
C PHE A 4 13.35 -23.43 -3.35
N GLN A 5 13.26 -24.60 -3.94
CA GLN A 5 13.00 -24.72 -5.38
C GLN A 5 11.53 -24.41 -5.66
N THR A 6 11.30 -23.33 -6.39
CA THR A 6 9.96 -22.81 -6.72
C THR A 6 9.97 -22.43 -8.20
N PRO A 7 9.73 -23.40 -9.12
CA PRO A 7 9.87 -23.18 -10.57
C PRO A 7 8.82 -22.24 -11.18
N GLY A 8 7.94 -21.66 -10.37
CA GLY A 8 6.92 -20.71 -10.77
C GLY A 8 6.45 -19.84 -9.61
N PRO A 9 5.51 -18.92 -9.85
CA PRO A 9 4.97 -18.04 -8.83
C PRO A 9 4.43 -18.80 -7.62
N ILE A 10 4.64 -18.26 -6.43
CA ILE A 10 4.19 -18.83 -5.16
C ILE A 10 3.35 -17.82 -4.38
N THR A 11 2.78 -18.25 -3.27
CA THR A 11 2.19 -17.35 -2.29
C THR A 11 3.14 -17.23 -1.09
N ALA A 12 3.60 -16.02 -0.79
CA ALA A 12 4.41 -15.75 0.40
C ALA A 12 3.56 -15.10 1.50
N PHE A 13 3.60 -15.67 2.69
CA PHE A 13 2.98 -15.11 3.90
C PHE A 13 4.07 -14.76 4.90
N VAL A 14 4.19 -13.48 5.23
CA VAL A 14 5.20 -12.95 6.15
C VAL A 14 4.51 -12.24 7.31
N GLU A 15 4.76 -12.68 8.52
CA GLU A 15 4.21 -12.07 9.73
C GLU A 15 5.32 -11.83 10.75
N ILE A 16 5.64 -10.56 10.99
CA ILE A 16 6.66 -10.15 11.95
C ILE A 16 6.10 -9.15 12.96
N GLY A 17 6.63 -9.14 14.16
CA GLY A 17 6.22 -8.19 15.21
C GLY A 17 6.82 -6.81 14.99
N SER A 18 8.11 -6.75 14.76
CA SER A 18 8.88 -5.52 14.50
C SER A 18 9.99 -5.81 13.52
N GLY A 19 10.21 -4.90 12.60
CA GLY A 19 11.28 -5.00 11.61
C GLY A 19 10.81 -4.77 10.19
N ASP A 20 11.75 -4.83 9.27
CA ASP A 20 11.52 -4.50 7.88
C ASP A 20 11.33 -5.78 7.04
N ILE A 21 10.46 -5.70 6.06
CA ILE A 21 10.19 -6.75 5.07
C ILE A 21 10.59 -6.18 3.72
N ASN A 22 11.64 -6.74 3.12
CA ASN A 22 12.08 -6.42 1.78
C ASN A 22 11.78 -7.61 0.88
N VAL A 23 11.14 -7.37 -0.24
CA VAL A 23 10.78 -8.38 -1.23
C VAL A 23 11.31 -7.96 -2.58
N THR A 24 12.04 -8.85 -3.24
CA THR A 24 12.48 -8.67 -4.62
C THR A 24 11.87 -9.78 -5.48
N ALA A 25 10.96 -9.41 -6.35
CA ALA A 25 10.35 -10.30 -7.33
C ALA A 25 11.08 -10.19 -8.66
N SER A 26 11.60 -11.30 -9.17
CA SER A 26 12.40 -11.32 -10.41
C SER A 26 12.18 -12.61 -11.18
N ASP A 27 12.73 -12.69 -12.39
CA ASP A 27 12.68 -13.91 -13.19
C ASP A 27 13.65 -14.96 -12.63
N ARG A 28 13.14 -15.75 -11.69
CA ARG A 28 13.89 -16.80 -10.98
C ARG A 28 13.03 -18.04 -10.79
N VAL A 29 13.69 -19.16 -10.52
CA VAL A 29 13.06 -20.50 -10.36
C VAL A 29 13.19 -21.05 -8.93
N ASP A 30 13.56 -20.19 -8.00
CA ASP A 30 13.71 -20.50 -6.59
C ASP A 30 13.20 -19.35 -5.72
N SER A 31 13.00 -19.60 -4.44
CA SER A 31 12.69 -18.57 -3.46
C SER A 31 13.73 -18.60 -2.36
N VAL A 32 14.25 -17.42 -2.02
CA VAL A 32 15.28 -17.27 -0.99
C VAL A 32 14.74 -16.42 0.15
N VAL A 33 14.93 -16.89 1.37
CA VAL A 33 14.56 -16.17 2.60
C VAL A 33 15.81 -15.96 3.43
N THR A 34 16.13 -14.71 3.72
CA THR A 34 17.18 -14.32 4.65
C THR A 34 16.56 -13.56 5.80
N ILE A 35 16.79 -14.02 7.02
CA ILE A 35 16.33 -13.35 8.24
C ILE A 35 17.55 -13.00 9.07
N ARG A 36 17.64 -11.73 9.46
CA ARG A 36 18.75 -11.22 10.27
C ARG A 36 18.24 -10.30 11.38
N ALA A 37 18.98 -10.23 12.47
CA ALA A 37 18.76 -9.24 13.51
C ALA A 37 18.85 -7.83 12.91
N ARG A 38 17.94 -6.92 13.29
CA ARG A 38 18.03 -5.52 12.86
C ARG A 38 19.29 -4.85 13.45
N ASP A 39 19.57 -5.16 14.71
CA ASP A 39 20.77 -4.71 15.39
C ASP A 39 21.53 -5.93 15.94
N ALA A 40 22.66 -6.25 15.31
CA ALA A 40 23.49 -7.40 15.70
C ALA A 40 24.15 -7.26 17.10
N ALA A 41 24.10 -6.07 17.70
CA ALA A 41 24.58 -5.85 19.07
C ALA A 41 23.49 -6.12 20.13
N LYS A 42 22.21 -6.29 19.71
CA LYS A 42 21.09 -6.52 20.63
C LYS A 42 20.72 -8.00 20.66
N GLU A 43 20.89 -8.60 21.83
CA GLU A 43 20.55 -10.02 22.05
C GLU A 43 19.08 -10.33 21.72
N VAL A 44 18.17 -9.43 22.02
CA VAL A 44 16.73 -9.63 21.71
C VAL A 44 16.46 -9.71 20.20
N ASP A 45 17.20 -8.95 19.38
CA ASP A 45 17.06 -8.96 17.94
C ASP A 45 17.69 -10.26 17.35
N ILE A 46 18.83 -10.68 17.90
CA ILE A 46 19.48 -11.94 17.54
C ILE A 46 18.54 -13.12 17.85
N GLN A 47 17.97 -13.13 19.03
CA GLN A 47 17.01 -14.17 19.43
C GLN A 47 15.74 -14.15 18.59
N ALA A 48 15.22 -12.97 18.23
CA ALA A 48 14.06 -12.85 17.35
C ALA A 48 14.34 -13.44 15.96
N ALA A 49 15.52 -13.18 15.40
CA ALA A 49 15.94 -13.76 14.14
C ALA A 49 16.15 -15.27 14.23
N ALA A 50 16.77 -15.76 15.30
CA ALA A 50 17.02 -17.19 15.53
C ALA A 50 15.74 -18.00 15.77
N ASN A 51 14.71 -17.37 16.36
CA ASN A 51 13.41 -18.01 16.63
C ASN A 51 12.42 -17.86 15.48
N ALA A 52 12.81 -17.26 14.38
CA ALA A 52 11.97 -17.15 13.21
C ALA A 52 11.74 -18.52 12.57
N THR A 53 10.52 -18.77 12.13
CA THR A 53 10.15 -20.00 11.42
C THR A 53 9.98 -19.69 9.93
N VAL A 54 10.53 -20.57 9.10
CA VAL A 54 10.42 -20.51 7.64
C VAL A 54 10.02 -21.89 7.14
N ASP A 55 8.86 -21.97 6.52
CA ASP A 55 8.34 -23.22 5.95
C ASP A 55 7.73 -22.98 4.59
N ILE A 56 7.76 -24.00 3.73
CA ILE A 56 7.02 -24.02 2.47
C ILE A 56 6.17 -25.27 2.39
N ILE A 57 4.86 -25.11 2.30
CA ILE A 57 3.91 -26.20 2.22
C ILE A 57 2.89 -25.90 1.11
N GLY A 58 2.78 -26.81 0.13
CA GLY A 58 1.81 -26.69 -0.95
C GLY A 58 1.94 -25.38 -1.78
N GLY A 59 3.15 -24.88 -1.99
CA GLY A 59 3.41 -23.64 -2.72
C GLY A 59 3.16 -22.37 -1.89
N VAL A 60 2.93 -22.48 -0.60
CA VAL A 60 2.82 -21.37 0.34
C VAL A 60 4.07 -21.29 1.19
N LEU A 61 4.88 -20.24 0.96
CA LEU A 61 6.02 -19.89 1.79
C LEU A 61 5.53 -19.10 3.01
N THR A 62 5.84 -19.57 4.19
CA THR A 62 5.44 -18.93 5.45
C THR A 62 6.65 -18.50 6.25
N VAL A 63 6.73 -17.21 6.58
CA VAL A 63 7.76 -16.63 7.46
C VAL A 63 7.11 -15.99 8.67
N LYS A 64 7.46 -16.44 9.88
CA LYS A 64 6.88 -15.91 11.13
C LYS A 64 7.94 -15.69 12.20
N THR A 65 7.89 -14.54 12.87
CA THR A 65 8.71 -14.23 14.05
C THR A 65 7.88 -14.09 15.32
N VAL A 66 6.56 -13.93 15.21
CA VAL A 66 5.65 -13.70 16.35
C VAL A 66 5.00 -15.00 16.79
N LYS A 67 5.08 -15.33 18.09
CA LYS A 67 4.32 -16.43 18.66
C LYS A 67 2.82 -16.10 18.66
N ALA A 68 1.98 -17.05 18.24
CA ALA A 68 0.54 -16.87 18.05
C ALA A 68 -0.20 -16.25 19.26
N TRP A 69 0.21 -16.51 20.50
CA TRP A 69 -0.41 -15.97 21.71
C TRP A 69 -0.11 -14.48 21.96
N LYS A 70 0.97 -13.95 21.39
CA LYS A 70 1.31 -12.51 21.50
C LYS A 70 0.45 -11.61 20.61
N ARG A 71 -0.34 -12.17 19.71
CA ARG A 71 -1.32 -11.40 18.90
C ARG A 71 -2.34 -10.62 19.74
N LEU A 72 -2.60 -11.08 20.99
CA LEU A 72 -3.55 -10.45 21.89
C LEU A 72 -3.00 -9.21 22.61
N THR A 73 -1.68 -9.09 22.74
CA THR A 73 -1.02 -8.02 23.51
C THR A 73 -0.35 -6.96 22.63
N GLY A 74 -0.29 -7.17 21.31
CA GLY A 74 0.40 -6.30 20.37
C GLY A 74 1.94 -6.44 20.41
N PRO A 75 2.65 -5.88 19.42
CA PRO A 75 4.11 -5.89 19.39
C PRO A 75 4.70 -5.04 20.50
N SER A 76 5.77 -5.51 21.12
CA SER A 76 6.50 -4.80 22.16
C SER A 76 7.97 -4.63 21.76
N GLN A 77 8.62 -3.56 22.18
CA GLN A 77 10.07 -3.35 22.01
C GLN A 77 10.92 -4.48 22.61
N LYS A 78 10.35 -5.27 23.52
CA LYS A 78 10.99 -6.45 24.11
C LYS A 78 10.97 -7.69 23.20
N ASP A 79 10.28 -7.62 22.08
CA ASP A 79 10.10 -8.77 21.18
C ASP A 79 11.20 -8.91 20.12
N GLY A 80 12.14 -7.96 20.08
CA GLY A 80 13.23 -7.88 19.11
C GLY A 80 12.74 -7.44 17.72
N SER A 81 13.66 -6.96 16.93
CA SER A 81 13.39 -6.46 15.57
C SER A 81 14.24 -7.22 14.55
N VAL A 82 13.66 -7.60 13.44
CA VAL A 82 14.33 -8.38 12.39
C VAL A 82 14.27 -7.67 11.04
N ILE A 83 15.15 -8.05 10.15
CA ILE A 83 15.03 -7.72 8.74
C ILE A 83 14.81 -9.05 8.01
N VAL A 84 13.74 -9.09 7.25
CA VAL A 84 13.37 -10.23 6.40
C VAL A 84 13.55 -9.81 4.96
N ASP A 85 14.53 -10.42 4.29
CA ASP A 85 14.77 -10.24 2.86
C ASP A 85 14.24 -11.49 2.13
N LEU A 86 13.29 -11.29 1.21
CA LEU A 86 12.72 -12.34 0.37
C LEU A 86 13.04 -12.08 -1.10
N GLU A 87 13.49 -13.11 -1.77
CA GLU A 87 13.62 -13.12 -3.21
C GLU A 87 12.65 -14.16 -3.76
N LEU A 88 11.72 -13.73 -4.62
CA LEU A 88 10.60 -14.54 -5.11
C LEU A 88 10.57 -14.56 -6.65
N PRO A 89 10.00 -15.59 -7.26
CA PRO A 89 9.63 -15.55 -8.67
C PRO A 89 8.67 -14.39 -8.96
N SER A 90 8.83 -13.74 -10.10
CA SER A 90 7.91 -12.69 -10.58
C SER A 90 6.47 -13.19 -10.56
N THR A 91 5.52 -12.26 -10.38
CA THR A 91 4.08 -12.52 -10.28
C THR A 91 3.65 -13.38 -9.08
N SER A 92 4.53 -13.61 -8.12
CA SER A 92 4.17 -14.24 -6.84
C SER A 92 3.20 -13.37 -6.05
N SER A 93 2.33 -14.00 -5.25
CA SER A 93 1.43 -13.29 -4.35
C SER A 93 2.09 -13.07 -3.00
N LEU A 94 1.78 -11.92 -2.35
CA LEU A 94 2.38 -11.55 -1.07
C LEU A 94 1.32 -11.17 -0.04
N SER A 95 1.45 -11.70 1.16
CA SER A 95 0.75 -11.20 2.35
C SER A 95 1.81 -10.83 3.40
N ALA A 96 2.06 -9.54 3.59
CA ALA A 96 3.11 -9.01 4.46
C ALA A 96 2.52 -8.22 5.63
N HIS A 97 2.66 -8.75 6.83
CA HIS A 97 2.14 -8.15 8.05
C HIS A 97 3.27 -7.82 9.02
N THR A 98 3.39 -6.55 9.39
CA THR A 98 4.33 -6.09 10.42
C THR A 98 3.64 -5.19 11.44
N GLY A 99 4.02 -5.29 12.69
CA GLY A 99 3.55 -4.35 13.72
C GLY A 99 4.23 -2.99 13.58
N MET A 100 5.54 -2.99 13.41
CA MET A 100 6.38 -1.79 13.24
C MET A 100 7.49 -2.06 12.24
N GLY A 101 7.57 -1.30 11.17
CA GLY A 101 8.65 -1.38 10.18
C GLY A 101 8.20 -1.12 8.75
N LEU A 102 9.17 -1.03 7.88
CA LEU A 102 9.01 -0.80 6.45
C LEU A 102 8.59 -2.10 5.75
N VAL A 103 7.67 -1.99 4.79
CA VAL A 103 7.44 -3.01 3.77
C VAL A 103 7.85 -2.43 2.43
N HIS A 104 8.86 -3.04 1.82
CA HIS A 104 9.41 -2.61 0.54
C HIS A 104 9.39 -3.77 -0.45
N CYS A 105 8.76 -3.56 -1.60
CA CYS A 105 8.69 -4.56 -2.65
C CYS A 105 9.18 -3.97 -3.97
N GLU A 106 10.13 -4.64 -4.58
CA GLU A 106 10.67 -4.36 -5.91
C GLU A 106 10.27 -5.46 -6.88
N GLY A 107 10.06 -5.09 -8.15
CA GLY A 107 9.64 -5.99 -9.21
C GLY A 107 8.13 -6.21 -9.24
N GLU A 108 7.70 -7.25 -9.95
CA GLU A 108 6.29 -7.52 -10.22
C GLU A 108 5.72 -8.59 -9.29
N LEU A 109 4.74 -8.19 -8.48
CA LEU A 109 3.94 -9.07 -7.64
C LEU A 109 2.50 -9.14 -8.16
N SER A 110 1.83 -10.24 -7.90
CA SER A 110 0.39 -10.43 -8.19
C SER A 110 -0.48 -9.87 -7.05
N ALA A 111 -1.39 -10.66 -6.50
CA ALA A 111 -2.21 -10.23 -5.37
C ALA A 111 -1.35 -9.92 -4.14
N THR A 112 -1.48 -8.70 -3.62
CA THR A 112 -0.63 -8.19 -2.53
C THR A 112 -1.48 -7.63 -1.40
N ASP A 113 -1.39 -8.22 -0.20
CA ASP A 113 -1.99 -7.70 1.04
C ASP A 113 -0.88 -7.24 1.98
N VAL A 114 -0.86 -5.95 2.31
CA VAL A 114 0.12 -5.37 3.23
C VAL A 114 -0.60 -4.77 4.43
N LYS A 115 -0.12 -5.13 5.63
CA LYS A 115 -0.62 -4.55 6.86
C LYS A 115 0.53 -4.12 7.76
N THR A 116 0.57 -2.84 8.10
CA THR A 116 1.53 -2.30 9.07
C THR A 116 0.83 -1.47 10.15
N GLY A 117 1.31 -1.56 11.37
CA GLY A 117 0.86 -0.67 12.45
C GLY A 117 1.53 0.69 12.34
N LEU A 118 2.87 0.68 12.28
CA LEU A 118 3.74 1.85 12.20
C LEU A 118 4.82 1.60 11.15
N GLY A 119 4.82 2.34 10.06
CA GLY A 119 5.86 2.25 9.04
C GLY A 119 5.34 2.46 7.63
N ASP A 120 6.26 2.74 6.77
CA ASP A 120 5.98 3.02 5.35
C ASP A 120 5.76 1.74 4.55
N VAL A 121 4.97 1.86 3.50
CA VAL A 121 4.77 0.82 2.49
C VAL A 121 5.22 1.38 1.15
N ARG A 122 6.15 0.70 0.48
CA ARG A 122 6.65 1.06 -0.85
C ARG A 122 6.58 -0.15 -1.76
N LEU A 123 5.81 -0.03 -2.82
CA LEU A 123 5.57 -1.09 -3.78
C LEU A 123 5.85 -0.58 -5.18
N ASP A 124 6.52 -1.40 -5.98
CA ASP A 124 6.83 -1.08 -7.38
C ASP A 124 5.65 -1.47 -8.28
N HIS A 125 5.55 -2.72 -8.70
CA HIS A 125 4.46 -3.20 -9.55
C HIS A 125 3.67 -4.29 -8.83
N VAL A 126 2.38 -4.07 -8.67
CA VAL A 126 1.49 -5.04 -8.02
C VAL A 126 0.19 -5.19 -8.81
N GLY A 127 -0.35 -6.40 -8.85
CA GLY A 127 -1.69 -6.65 -9.39
C GLY A 127 -2.77 -6.06 -8.47
N ALA A 128 -3.58 -6.89 -7.85
CA ALA A 128 -4.56 -6.44 -6.88
C ALA A 128 -3.91 -6.10 -5.53
N LEU A 129 -4.01 -4.84 -5.10
CA LEU A 129 -3.43 -4.34 -3.85
C LEU A 129 -4.48 -4.10 -2.77
N THR A 130 -4.25 -4.66 -1.60
CA THR A 130 -4.88 -4.22 -0.36
C THR A 130 -3.79 -3.77 0.61
N ALA A 131 -3.74 -2.48 0.96
CA ALA A 131 -2.76 -1.95 1.92
C ALA A 131 -3.46 -1.27 3.09
N ARG A 132 -3.05 -1.62 4.30
CA ARG A 132 -3.54 -1.02 5.55
C ARG A 132 -2.37 -0.57 6.40
N SER A 133 -2.34 0.73 6.73
CA SER A 133 -1.34 1.30 7.64
C SER A 133 -2.03 2.08 8.76
N GLY A 134 -1.53 1.94 9.98
CA GLY A 134 -1.95 2.82 11.08
C GLY A 134 -1.32 4.19 10.93
N LEU A 135 0.00 4.26 10.96
CA LEU A 135 0.81 5.47 10.80
C LEU A 135 1.96 5.15 9.83
N GLY A 136 2.03 5.87 8.73
CA GLY A 136 3.07 5.73 7.71
C GLY A 136 2.56 6.05 6.32
N ASN A 137 3.48 6.21 5.42
CA ASN A 137 3.21 6.58 4.05
C ASN A 137 3.01 5.33 3.19
N VAL A 138 2.12 5.43 2.20
CA VAL A 138 1.92 4.38 1.21
C VAL A 138 2.28 4.92 -0.16
N VAL A 139 3.28 4.31 -0.80
CA VAL A 139 3.75 4.68 -2.13
C VAL A 139 3.69 3.46 -3.03
N VAL A 140 2.98 3.58 -4.13
CA VAL A 140 2.82 2.51 -5.13
C VAL A 140 3.14 3.11 -6.50
N ALA A 141 4.05 2.50 -7.24
CA ALA A 141 4.37 2.99 -8.57
C ALA A 141 3.31 2.58 -9.59
N THR A 142 2.99 1.30 -9.67
CA THR A 142 1.96 0.78 -10.59
C THR A 142 1.15 -0.32 -9.91
N ALA A 143 -0.17 -0.31 -10.12
CA ALA A 143 -1.05 -1.39 -9.65
C ALA A 143 -2.23 -1.59 -10.61
N ASP A 144 -2.81 -2.80 -10.59
CA ASP A 144 -4.09 -3.02 -11.28
C ASP A 144 -5.23 -2.42 -10.45
N ASP A 145 -5.70 -3.12 -9.45
CA ASP A 145 -6.75 -2.63 -8.55
C ASP A 145 -6.17 -2.27 -7.18
N VAL A 146 -6.62 -1.15 -6.62
CA VAL A 146 -6.05 -0.62 -5.37
C VAL A 146 -7.12 -0.40 -4.32
N THR A 147 -6.88 -0.95 -3.14
CA THR A 147 -7.59 -0.59 -1.90
C THR A 147 -6.58 -0.20 -0.83
N VAL A 148 -6.51 1.08 -0.50
CA VAL A 148 -5.61 1.62 0.54
C VAL A 148 -6.43 2.21 1.68
N SER A 149 -6.06 1.89 2.91
CA SER A 149 -6.59 2.50 4.12
C SER A 149 -5.45 2.88 5.06
N THR A 150 -5.31 4.17 5.39
CA THR A 150 -4.30 4.63 6.35
C THR A 150 -4.92 5.55 7.39
N GLY A 151 -4.40 5.50 8.60
CA GLY A 151 -4.80 6.42 9.66
C GLY A 151 -4.12 7.77 9.50
N SER A 152 -2.79 7.79 9.31
CA SER A 152 -2.04 9.02 9.13
C SER A 152 -0.81 8.79 8.26
N GLY A 153 -0.52 9.73 7.37
CA GLY A 153 0.55 9.69 6.38
C GLY A 153 0.02 10.05 5.01
N PHE A 154 0.89 10.25 4.06
CA PHE A 154 0.48 10.47 2.68
C PHE A 154 0.29 9.15 1.93
N VAL A 155 -0.60 9.18 0.95
CA VAL A 155 -0.77 8.09 -0.03
C VAL A 155 -0.39 8.63 -1.40
N ARG A 156 0.54 7.97 -2.08
CA ARG A 156 0.90 8.29 -3.46
C ARG A 156 0.75 7.05 -4.34
N LEU A 157 -0.10 7.16 -5.33
CA LEU A 157 -0.30 6.15 -6.36
C LEU A 157 0.17 6.72 -7.70
N GLY A 158 1.06 6.03 -8.39
CA GLY A 158 1.51 6.40 -9.72
C GLY A 158 0.43 6.06 -10.76
N SER A 159 0.48 4.90 -11.34
CA SER A 159 -0.48 4.43 -12.33
C SER A 159 -1.37 3.33 -11.77
N VAL A 160 -2.68 3.52 -11.81
CA VAL A 160 -3.68 2.50 -11.46
C VAL A 160 -4.43 2.11 -12.72
N LEU A 161 -4.23 0.88 -13.20
CA LEU A 161 -4.80 0.38 -14.46
C LEU A 161 -6.28 -0.03 -14.32
N GLY A 162 -6.68 -0.36 -13.11
CA GLY A 162 -8.05 -0.72 -12.73
C GLY A 162 -8.70 0.35 -11.85
N THR A 163 -9.36 -0.08 -10.80
CA THR A 163 -10.09 0.78 -9.86
C THR A 163 -9.23 1.18 -8.65
N ALA A 164 -9.46 2.37 -8.12
CA ALA A 164 -8.80 2.83 -6.90
C ALA A 164 -9.79 3.20 -5.80
N THR A 165 -9.63 2.61 -4.63
CA THR A 165 -10.33 3.02 -3.41
C THR A 165 -9.31 3.41 -2.34
N VAL A 166 -9.29 4.69 -1.96
CA VAL A 166 -8.37 5.23 -0.97
C VAL A 166 -9.13 5.85 0.19
N LYS A 167 -8.80 5.44 1.39
CA LYS A 167 -9.31 6.02 2.64
C LYS A 167 -8.14 6.47 3.50
N ASN A 168 -8.12 7.75 3.85
CA ASN A 168 -7.15 8.32 4.77
C ASN A 168 -7.86 9.12 5.85
N SER A 169 -7.36 9.12 7.07
CA SER A 169 -7.89 10.04 8.09
C SER A 169 -7.14 11.37 8.07
N SER A 170 -5.81 11.34 7.96
CA SER A 170 -4.99 12.56 7.96
C SER A 170 -3.77 12.43 7.05
N GLY A 171 -3.61 13.38 6.15
CA GLY A 171 -2.52 13.47 5.18
C GLY A 171 -3.01 13.51 3.73
N ASN A 172 -2.12 13.89 2.85
CA ASN A 172 -2.43 14.12 1.46
C ASN A 172 -2.56 12.82 0.66
N ILE A 173 -3.40 12.85 -0.34
CA ILE A 173 -3.58 11.75 -1.29
C ILE A 173 -3.26 12.27 -2.68
N ASP A 174 -2.32 11.61 -3.34
CA ASP A 174 -1.84 11.95 -4.67
C ASP A 174 -1.97 10.72 -5.59
N VAL A 175 -2.78 10.82 -6.63
CA VAL A 175 -2.97 9.77 -7.64
C VAL A 175 -2.60 10.37 -9.00
N ALA A 176 -1.52 9.90 -9.60
CA ALA A 176 -1.07 10.48 -10.88
C ALA A 176 -2.02 10.07 -12.01
N GLN A 177 -2.42 8.81 -12.11
CA GLN A 177 -3.36 8.32 -13.12
C GLN A 177 -4.20 7.17 -12.59
N CYS A 178 -5.48 7.13 -13.00
CA CYS A 178 -6.38 6.00 -12.78
C CYS A 178 -7.21 5.76 -14.04
N ASP A 179 -7.16 4.53 -14.55
CA ASP A 179 -7.77 4.20 -15.86
C ASP A 179 -9.24 3.82 -15.73
N ARG A 180 -9.70 3.52 -14.51
CA ARG A 180 -11.11 3.23 -14.21
C ARG A 180 -11.62 4.12 -13.07
N ASP A 181 -12.60 3.65 -12.34
CA ASP A 181 -13.25 4.43 -11.31
C ASP A 181 -12.35 4.64 -10.08
N ILE A 182 -12.38 5.85 -9.54
CA ILE A 182 -11.62 6.22 -8.34
C ILE A 182 -12.53 6.74 -7.25
N ASN A 183 -12.38 6.22 -6.05
CA ASN A 183 -13.09 6.64 -4.84
C ASN A 183 -12.08 7.02 -3.74
N VAL A 184 -11.99 8.30 -3.44
CA VAL A 184 -11.05 8.84 -2.46
C VAL A 184 -11.80 9.49 -1.31
N ARG A 185 -11.44 9.17 -0.08
CA ARG A 185 -11.99 9.79 1.12
C ARG A 185 -10.89 10.15 2.09
N THR A 186 -10.92 11.39 2.59
CA THR A 186 -10.05 11.83 3.68
C THR A 186 -10.85 12.67 4.69
N ALA A 187 -10.42 12.67 5.95
CA ALA A 187 -10.96 13.64 6.90
C ALA A 187 -10.17 14.96 6.82
N SER A 188 -8.82 14.89 6.72
CA SER A 188 -7.99 16.09 6.64
C SER A 188 -6.80 15.85 5.72
N GLY A 189 -6.61 16.74 4.76
CA GLY A 189 -5.54 16.71 3.77
C GLY A 189 -6.06 16.95 2.36
N ASP A 190 -5.14 17.27 1.49
CA ASP A 190 -5.44 17.58 0.10
C ASP A 190 -5.54 16.28 -0.73
N ILE A 191 -6.43 16.33 -1.72
CA ILE A 191 -6.60 15.26 -2.70
C ILE A 191 -6.17 15.82 -4.07
N THR A 192 -5.17 15.19 -4.67
CA THR A 192 -4.73 15.51 -6.02
C THR A 192 -4.88 14.29 -6.91
N ILE A 193 -5.59 14.44 -8.02
CA ILE A 193 -5.72 13.44 -9.07
C ILE A 193 -5.24 14.06 -10.36
N GLY A 194 -4.17 13.51 -10.95
CA GLY A 194 -3.62 13.99 -12.20
C GLY A 194 -4.56 13.71 -13.36
N ARG A 195 -4.78 12.45 -13.67
CA ARG A 195 -5.66 12.01 -14.76
C ARG A 195 -6.63 10.93 -14.32
N ALA A 196 -7.91 11.14 -14.59
CA ALA A 196 -8.97 10.15 -14.41
C ALA A 196 -9.62 9.80 -15.75
N LEU A 197 -9.58 8.51 -16.12
CA LEU A 197 -10.21 8.01 -17.33
C LEU A 197 -11.62 7.45 -17.09
N GLY A 198 -11.99 7.22 -15.84
CA GLY A 198 -13.30 6.77 -15.38
C GLY A 198 -13.97 7.76 -14.43
N SER A 199 -14.98 7.28 -13.70
CA SER A 199 -15.73 8.12 -12.75
C SER A 199 -14.92 8.41 -11.50
N VAL A 200 -15.09 9.62 -10.93
CA VAL A 200 -14.37 10.10 -9.76
C VAL A 200 -15.33 10.42 -8.63
N VAL A 201 -15.10 9.83 -7.47
CA VAL A 201 -15.79 10.19 -6.23
C VAL A 201 -14.75 10.65 -5.21
N THR A 202 -14.78 11.92 -4.83
CA THR A 202 -13.92 12.45 -3.75
C THR A 202 -14.76 13.01 -2.61
N ARG A 203 -14.32 12.74 -1.39
CA ARG A 203 -14.91 13.32 -0.19
C ARG A 203 -13.84 13.73 0.79
N SER A 204 -13.81 15.01 1.16
CA SER A 204 -12.94 15.54 2.21
C SER A 204 -13.78 16.28 3.26
N ALA A 205 -13.37 16.22 4.51
CA ALA A 205 -13.94 17.16 5.50
C ALA A 205 -13.15 18.49 5.49
N SER A 206 -11.81 18.43 5.35
CA SER A 206 -10.97 19.62 5.27
C SER A 206 -9.79 19.40 4.33
N GLY A 207 -9.62 20.25 3.36
CA GLY A 207 -8.54 20.23 2.36
C GLY A 207 -9.05 20.55 0.97
N GLN A 208 -8.11 20.85 0.11
CA GLN A 208 -8.35 21.12 -1.30
C GLN A 208 -8.49 19.81 -2.08
N THR A 209 -9.39 19.81 -3.07
CA THR A 209 -9.48 18.71 -4.05
C THR A 209 -9.14 19.26 -5.41
N THR A 210 -8.11 18.71 -6.05
CA THR A 210 -7.68 19.06 -7.40
C THR A 210 -7.72 17.82 -8.29
N ILE A 211 -8.50 17.89 -9.35
CA ILE A 211 -8.53 16.89 -10.42
C ILE A 211 -8.06 17.61 -11.66
N ALA A 212 -6.84 17.29 -12.12
CA ALA A 212 -6.25 18.07 -13.22
C ALA A 212 -6.89 17.74 -14.58
N GLU A 213 -7.23 16.46 -14.81
CA GLU A 213 -7.86 16.04 -16.07
C GLU A 213 -8.88 14.92 -15.85
N VAL A 214 -10.10 15.14 -16.28
CA VAL A 214 -11.15 14.10 -16.39
C VAL A 214 -11.40 13.85 -17.87
N SER A 215 -11.25 12.60 -18.30
CA SER A 215 -11.42 12.22 -19.71
C SER A 215 -12.82 11.69 -20.02
N SER A 216 -13.51 11.10 -19.04
CA SER A 216 -14.88 10.56 -19.20
C SER A 216 -15.55 10.29 -17.86
N GLY A 217 -16.84 9.96 -17.86
CA GLY A 217 -17.57 9.51 -16.69
C GLY A 217 -18.19 10.63 -15.87
N SER A 218 -18.43 10.36 -14.59
CA SER A 218 -19.02 11.30 -13.65
C SER A 218 -18.04 11.70 -12.56
N VAL A 219 -18.06 12.98 -12.16
CA VAL A 219 -17.29 13.46 -11.02
C VAL A 219 -18.25 13.89 -9.91
N ASN A 220 -18.14 13.23 -8.77
CA ASN A 220 -18.82 13.61 -7.54
C ASN A 220 -17.79 14.04 -6.51
N ALA A 221 -17.53 15.34 -6.40
CA ALA A 221 -16.52 15.89 -5.51
C ALA A 221 -17.15 16.75 -4.42
N ARG A 222 -16.90 16.40 -3.16
CA ARG A 222 -17.46 17.11 -2.00
C ARG A 222 -16.40 17.39 -0.94
N THR A 223 -16.36 18.63 -0.48
CA THR A 223 -15.57 19.05 0.68
C THR A 223 -16.41 19.89 1.63
N SER A 224 -16.16 19.79 2.92
CA SER A 224 -16.80 20.73 3.87
C SER A 224 -16.04 22.05 3.92
N VAL A 225 -14.71 22.02 3.97
CA VAL A 225 -13.85 23.21 3.99
C VAL A 225 -12.71 23.02 2.99
N GLY A 226 -12.64 23.89 1.99
CA GLY A 226 -11.56 23.86 0.98
C GLY A 226 -12.09 24.14 -0.43
N ALA A 227 -11.16 24.38 -1.34
CA ALA A 227 -11.47 24.60 -2.75
C ALA A 227 -11.55 23.28 -3.53
N ILE A 228 -12.35 23.25 -4.58
CA ILE A 228 -12.41 22.16 -5.55
C ILE A 228 -12.08 22.73 -6.92
N HIS A 229 -11.06 22.15 -7.56
CA HIS A 229 -10.64 22.47 -8.90
C HIS A 229 -10.75 21.22 -9.79
N ILE A 230 -11.46 21.35 -10.91
CA ILE A 230 -11.65 20.24 -11.84
C ILE A 230 -11.36 20.72 -13.24
N GLY A 231 -10.38 20.07 -13.90
CA GLY A 231 -10.13 20.20 -15.32
C GLY A 231 -10.87 19.09 -16.08
N VAL A 232 -11.54 19.43 -17.15
CA VAL A 232 -12.16 18.50 -18.07
C VAL A 232 -11.41 18.55 -19.39
N ARG A 233 -11.03 17.41 -19.92
CA ARG A 233 -10.32 17.33 -21.19
C ARG A 233 -11.19 17.89 -22.32
N ASP A 234 -10.58 18.65 -23.22
CA ASP A 234 -11.27 19.17 -24.41
C ASP A 234 -11.95 18.04 -25.20
N GLY A 235 -13.23 18.24 -25.50
CA GLY A 235 -14.04 17.26 -26.23
C GLY A 235 -14.56 16.09 -25.38
N ALA A 236 -14.24 16.03 -24.09
CA ALA A 236 -14.76 15.01 -23.19
C ALA A 236 -16.17 15.36 -22.67
N ALA A 237 -17.05 14.36 -22.58
CA ALA A 237 -18.33 14.49 -21.91
C ALA A 237 -18.21 13.99 -20.47
N ALA A 238 -18.24 14.88 -19.50
CA ALA A 238 -18.21 14.56 -18.08
C ALA A 238 -19.42 15.18 -17.36
N TRP A 239 -20.02 14.41 -16.46
CA TRP A 239 -21.07 14.91 -15.57
C TRP A 239 -20.43 15.35 -14.25
N LEU A 240 -20.65 16.63 -13.85
CA LEU A 240 -20.06 17.18 -12.63
C LEU A 240 -21.15 17.42 -11.57
N ASP A 241 -21.04 16.77 -10.42
CA ASP A 241 -21.78 17.06 -9.17
C ASP A 241 -20.77 17.47 -8.10
N VAL A 242 -20.59 18.79 -7.93
CA VAL A 242 -19.50 19.35 -7.12
C VAL A 242 -20.04 20.28 -6.06
N ALA A 243 -19.67 20.07 -4.81
CA ALA A 243 -20.11 20.92 -3.71
C ALA A 243 -18.98 21.17 -2.69
N SER A 244 -18.78 22.44 -2.34
CA SER A 244 -18.01 22.88 -1.19
C SER A 244 -18.92 23.67 -0.24
N LYS A 245 -18.90 23.34 1.06
CA LYS A 245 -19.69 24.09 2.04
C LYS A 245 -19.04 25.45 2.37
N TYR A 246 -17.70 25.45 2.53
CA TYR A 246 -16.91 26.65 2.79
C TYR A 246 -15.67 26.61 1.87
N GLY A 247 -15.78 27.26 0.71
CA GLY A 247 -14.70 27.30 -0.28
C GLY A 247 -15.21 27.64 -1.67
N THR A 248 -14.29 27.58 -2.63
CA THR A 248 -14.60 27.90 -4.04
C THR A 248 -14.64 26.63 -4.88
N VAL A 249 -15.50 26.63 -5.89
CA VAL A 249 -15.53 25.59 -6.92
C VAL A 249 -15.12 26.26 -8.23
N ARG A 250 -14.15 25.69 -8.93
CA ARG A 250 -13.69 26.14 -10.25
C ARG A 250 -13.68 24.97 -11.21
N ASN A 251 -14.23 25.22 -12.39
CA ASN A 251 -14.13 24.34 -13.55
C ASN A 251 -13.25 25.07 -14.58
N GLY A 252 -12.19 24.43 -15.05
CA GLY A 252 -11.23 24.95 -16.01
C GLY A 252 -11.22 24.16 -17.30
#